data_4239bb5fdeebe5deee45e61626fc84b3
#
_entry.id   4239bb5fdeebe5deee45e61626fc84b3
#
_cell.length_a   1.000
_cell.length_b   1.000
_cell.length_c   1.000
_cell.angle_alpha   90.00
_cell.angle_beta   90.00
_cell.angle_gamma   90.00
#
_symmetry.space_group_name_H-M   'P 1'
#
loop_
_entity.id
_entity.type
_entity.pdbx_description
1 polymer ?
#
loop_
_entity_poly.entity_id
_entity_poly.type
_entity_poly.pdbx_seq_one_letter_code
_entity_poly.pdbx_strand_id
1 'polypeptide(L)'
;MIVAELRARLAVFDLDDSLVTYIGENESISRIERNSPDDIPGWPNNLDDNGNPVRSRVLQTGKFNSPHGIATDNDGNIYSGEWLIGGRYTKLVKSR
;
A
#
# COMPACT_ATOMS: atom_id res chain seq x y z
N MET A 1 -7.03 -14.52 6.16
CA MET A 1 -5.62 -14.15 5.93
C MET A 1 -5.58 -12.79 5.25
N ILE A 2 -4.66 -11.94 5.67
CA ILE A 2 -4.45 -10.61 5.07
C ILE A 2 -3.04 -10.58 4.54
N VAL A 3 -2.89 -10.15 3.28
CA VAL A 3 -1.60 -10.06 2.60
C VAL A 3 -1.34 -8.61 2.22
N ALA A 4 -0.19 -8.09 2.61
CA ALA A 4 0.27 -6.78 2.13
C ALA A 4 0.81 -6.95 0.71
N GLU A 5 0.08 -6.43 -0.26
CA GLU A 5 0.56 -6.37 -1.64
C GLU A 5 1.31 -5.06 -1.84
N LEU A 6 2.59 -5.14 -2.11
CA LEU A 6 3.48 -3.98 -2.17
C LEU A 6 2.97 -2.87 -3.10
N ARG A 7 2.27 -3.24 -4.15
CA ARG A 7 1.67 -2.30 -5.10
C ARG A 7 0.29 -1.84 -4.62
N ALA A 8 0.29 -1.14 -3.49
CA ALA A 8 -0.77 -0.21 -3.09
C ALA A 8 -2.10 -0.81 -2.64
N ARG A 9 -2.09 -2.01 -2.03
CA ARG A 9 -3.31 -2.56 -1.43
C ARG A 9 -3.03 -3.68 -0.43
N LEU A 10 -4.01 -3.96 0.42
CA LEU A 10 -4.05 -5.17 1.23
C LEU A 10 -5.08 -6.12 0.63
N ALA A 11 -4.72 -7.39 0.48
CA ALA A 11 -5.64 -8.43 0.02
C ALA A 11 -6.14 -9.24 1.21
N VAL A 12 -7.45 -9.47 1.28
CA VAL A 12 -8.09 -10.26 2.34
C VAL A 12 -8.60 -11.56 1.75
N PHE A 13 -8.18 -12.67 2.33
CA PHE A 13 -8.60 -14.02 1.93
C PHE A 13 -9.37 -14.70 3.03
N ASP A 14 -10.35 -15.53 2.67
CA ASP A 14 -11.07 -16.38 3.61
C ASP A 14 -10.29 -17.66 3.97
N LEU A 15 -10.90 -18.54 4.75
CA LEU A 15 -10.27 -19.79 5.18
C LEU A 15 -10.06 -20.78 4.05
N ASP A 16 -10.74 -20.62 2.92
CA ASP A 16 -10.60 -21.45 1.73
C ASP A 16 -9.60 -20.86 0.73
N ASP A 17 -8.84 -19.84 1.14
CA ASP A 17 -7.88 -19.12 0.30
C ASP A 17 -8.52 -18.39 -0.89
N SER A 18 -9.83 -18.11 -0.81
CA SER A 18 -10.52 -17.30 -1.80
C SER A 18 -10.41 -15.82 -1.47
N LEU A 19 -10.18 -15.00 -2.49
CA LEU A 19 -10.09 -13.55 -2.32
C LEU A 19 -11.47 -12.99 -1.92
N VAL A 20 -11.50 -12.29 -0.76
CA VAL A 20 -12.71 -11.64 -0.27
C VAL A 20 -12.80 -10.21 -0.77
N THR A 21 -11.74 -9.42 -0.56
CA THR A 21 -11.70 -8.01 -0.94
C THR A 21 -10.28 -7.47 -0.89
N TYR A 22 -10.12 -6.28 -1.45
CA TYR A 22 -8.94 -5.44 -1.23
C TYR A 22 -9.28 -4.31 -0.27
N ILE A 23 -8.31 -3.92 0.56
CA ILE A 23 -8.45 -2.80 1.49
C ILE A 23 -7.45 -1.71 1.10
N GLY A 24 -7.92 -0.47 1.06
CA GLY A 24 -7.08 0.70 0.82
C GLY A 24 -6.40 0.72 -0.55
N GLU A 25 -6.98 0.06 -1.54
CA GLU A 25 -6.42 0.02 -2.89
C GLU A 25 -6.31 1.42 -3.49
N ASN A 26 -5.11 1.76 -3.91
CA ASN A 26 -4.85 2.95 -4.73
C ASN A 26 -4.74 2.50 -6.19
N GLU A 27 -5.85 2.61 -6.92
CA GLU A 27 -5.94 2.11 -8.29
C GLU A 27 -5.01 2.83 -9.25
N SER A 28 -4.66 4.08 -8.94
CA SER A 28 -3.68 4.83 -9.74
C SER A 28 -2.26 4.28 -9.64
N ILE A 29 -2.05 3.28 -8.77
CA ILE A 29 -0.78 2.58 -8.60
C ILE A 29 -0.95 1.09 -8.86
N SER A 30 -1.95 0.46 -8.21
CA SER A 30 -2.10 -1.00 -8.23
C SER A 30 -2.42 -1.57 -9.62
N ARG A 31 -3.08 -0.80 -10.46
CA ARG A 31 -3.50 -1.21 -11.79
C ARG A 31 -2.53 -0.82 -12.91
N ILE A 32 -1.46 -0.10 -12.58
CA ILE A 32 -0.44 0.27 -13.55
C ILE A 32 0.61 -0.84 -13.60
N GLU A 33 0.96 -1.27 -14.80
CA GLU A 33 2.03 -2.23 -15.00
C GLU A 33 3.36 -1.59 -14.57
N ARG A 34 4.10 -2.28 -13.71
CA ARG A 34 5.39 -1.81 -13.21
C ARG A 34 6.37 -1.61 -14.36
N ASN A 35 7.08 -0.48 -14.33
CA ASN A 35 8.04 -0.06 -15.36
C ASN A 35 7.42 0.24 -16.72
N SER A 36 6.09 0.34 -16.81
CA SER A 36 5.42 0.83 -18.02
C SER A 36 5.58 2.35 -18.15
N PRO A 37 5.29 2.94 -19.32
CA PRO A 37 5.33 4.40 -19.49
C PRO A 37 4.41 5.18 -18.55
N ASP A 38 3.34 4.53 -18.05
CA ASP A 38 2.36 5.14 -17.16
C ASP A 38 2.74 4.99 -15.68
N ASP A 39 3.80 4.24 -15.37
CA ASP A 39 4.22 4.01 -13.99
C ASP A 39 4.84 5.29 -13.39
N ILE A 40 4.79 5.36 -12.06
CA ILE A 40 5.38 6.48 -11.32
C ILE A 40 6.89 6.32 -11.28
N PRO A 41 7.67 7.23 -11.91
CA PRO A 41 9.11 7.17 -11.81
C PRO A 41 9.56 7.24 -10.35
N GLY A 42 10.38 6.27 -9.94
CA GLY A 42 10.92 6.21 -8.58
C GLY A 42 10.00 5.56 -7.55
N TRP A 43 8.80 5.06 -7.95
CA TRP A 43 7.93 4.37 -7.01
C TRP A 43 8.73 3.31 -6.21
N PRO A 44 8.55 3.20 -4.89
CA PRO A 44 7.50 3.76 -4.02
C PRO A 44 7.69 5.24 -3.64
N ASN A 45 8.75 5.83 -4.06
CA ASN A 45 9.07 7.24 -3.86
C ASN A 45 8.76 8.06 -5.13
N ASN A 46 9.17 9.31 -5.15
CA ASN A 46 9.27 10.11 -6.36
C ASN A 46 10.76 10.39 -6.65
N LEU A 47 11.05 10.92 -7.83
CA LEU A 47 12.39 11.38 -8.19
C LEU A 47 12.43 12.91 -8.21
N ASP A 48 13.58 13.47 -7.81
CA ASP A 48 13.84 14.90 -8.01
C ASP A 48 14.31 15.17 -9.45
N ASP A 49 14.64 16.45 -9.75
CA ASP A 49 15.07 16.85 -11.09
C ASP A 49 16.39 16.21 -11.53
N ASN A 50 17.17 15.69 -10.57
CA ASN A 50 18.43 15.00 -10.83
C ASN A 50 18.27 13.46 -10.88
N GLY A 51 17.05 12.95 -10.78
CA GLY A 51 16.77 11.53 -10.80
C GLY A 51 17.03 10.81 -9.47
N ASN A 52 17.19 11.54 -8.37
CA ASN A 52 17.41 10.96 -7.05
C ASN A 52 16.08 10.70 -6.34
N PRO A 53 15.95 9.58 -5.59
CA PRO A 53 14.73 9.29 -4.84
C PRO A 53 14.46 10.36 -3.78
N VAL A 54 13.22 10.83 -3.74
CA VAL A 54 12.70 11.75 -2.70
C VAL A 54 11.39 11.21 -2.19
N ARG A 55 10.93 11.72 -1.05
CA ARG A 55 9.67 11.29 -0.45
C ARG A 55 8.52 11.39 -1.44
N SER A 56 7.65 10.37 -1.46
CA SER A 56 6.47 10.36 -2.32
C SER A 56 5.61 11.61 -2.14
N ARG A 57 5.17 12.20 -3.25
CA ARG A 57 4.28 13.35 -3.30
C ARG A 57 2.83 12.97 -3.60
N VAL A 58 2.55 11.67 -3.76
CA VAL A 58 1.24 11.17 -4.21
C VAL A 58 0.53 10.35 -3.12
N LEU A 59 0.99 10.43 -1.88
CA LEU A 59 0.37 9.71 -0.78
C LEU A 59 -1.04 10.26 -0.51
N GLN A 60 -1.99 9.34 -0.32
CA GLN A 60 -3.38 9.68 -0.04
C GLN A 60 -3.83 9.03 1.27
N THR A 61 -4.59 9.78 2.07
CA THR A 61 -5.21 9.23 3.29
C THR A 61 -6.21 8.14 2.92
N GLY A 62 -6.13 7.01 3.61
CA GLY A 62 -7.04 5.87 3.38
C GLY A 62 -6.66 4.99 2.20
N LYS A 63 -5.62 5.35 1.44
CA LYS A 63 -5.13 4.55 0.31
C LYS A 63 -3.65 4.25 0.49
N PHE A 64 -3.25 3.02 0.20
CA PHE A 64 -1.87 2.59 0.29
C PHE A 64 -1.05 2.99 -0.93
N ASN A 65 0.24 3.15 -0.72
CA ASN A 65 1.24 3.32 -1.77
C ASN A 65 2.09 2.05 -1.92
N SER A 66 2.63 1.57 -0.82
CA SER A 66 3.60 0.47 -0.82
C SER A 66 3.56 -0.29 0.51
N PRO A 67 2.42 -0.91 0.88
CA PRO A 67 2.32 -1.62 2.16
C PRO A 67 3.29 -2.79 2.18
N HIS A 68 4.11 -2.89 3.24
CA HIS A 68 5.16 -3.88 3.37
C HIS A 68 5.00 -4.74 4.62
N GLY A 69 4.81 -4.12 5.78
CA GLY A 69 4.58 -4.82 7.03
C GLY A 69 3.13 -4.73 7.46
N ILE A 70 2.65 -5.77 8.15
CA ILE A 70 1.27 -5.83 8.62
C ILE A 70 1.21 -6.53 9.98
N ALA A 71 0.33 -6.03 10.84
CA ALA A 71 0.00 -6.65 12.12
C ALA A 71 -1.46 -6.41 12.46
N THR A 72 -2.02 -7.26 13.29
CA THR A 72 -3.40 -7.10 13.78
C THR A 72 -3.41 -7.14 15.31
N ASP A 73 -4.40 -6.50 15.92
CA ASP A 73 -4.64 -6.61 17.36
C ASP A 73 -5.85 -7.49 17.66
N ASN A 74 -6.13 -7.69 18.95
CA ASN A 74 -7.23 -8.54 19.38
C ASN A 74 -8.62 -7.96 19.08
N ASP A 75 -8.69 -6.66 18.78
CA ASP A 75 -9.94 -5.99 18.42
C ASP A 75 -10.24 -6.04 16.92
N GLY A 76 -9.35 -6.65 16.14
CA GLY A 76 -9.48 -6.77 14.70
C GLY A 76 -9.00 -5.57 13.92
N ASN A 77 -8.28 -4.64 14.56
CA ASN A 77 -7.67 -3.52 13.87
C ASN A 77 -6.41 -3.99 13.13
N ILE A 78 -6.12 -3.33 12.01
CA ILE A 78 -4.97 -3.66 11.17
C ILE A 78 -3.99 -2.50 11.20
N TYR A 79 -2.71 -2.82 11.39
CA TYR A 79 -1.61 -1.85 11.35
C TYR A 79 -0.72 -2.20 10.17
N SER A 80 -0.42 -1.22 9.33
CA SER A 80 0.47 -1.43 8.18
C SER A 80 1.54 -0.36 8.14
N GLY A 81 2.79 -0.79 7.92
CA GLY A 81 3.91 0.08 7.61
C GLY A 81 4.20 0.05 6.12
N GLU A 82 4.45 1.19 5.52
CA GLU A 82 4.76 1.30 4.11
C GLU A 82 6.25 1.49 3.85
N TRP A 83 6.72 0.86 2.79
CA TRP A 83 8.11 0.93 2.33
C TRP A 83 8.28 2.13 1.40
N LEU A 84 8.74 3.24 1.97
CA LEU A 84 9.04 4.48 1.26
C LEU A 84 9.91 5.38 2.13
N ILE A 85 10.52 6.39 1.53
CA ILE A 85 11.32 7.37 2.29
C ILE A 85 10.43 8.07 3.33
N GLY A 86 10.89 8.09 4.57
CA GLY A 86 10.15 8.63 5.70
C GLY A 86 9.15 7.66 6.31
N GLY A 87 8.81 6.57 5.60
CA GLY A 87 7.82 5.60 6.04
C GLY A 87 6.43 6.19 6.18
N ARG A 88 5.44 5.34 6.32
CA ARG A 88 4.09 5.73 6.73
C ARG A 88 3.45 4.57 7.46
N TYR A 89 2.86 4.85 8.63
CA TYR A 89 2.11 3.86 9.39
C TYR A 89 0.64 4.19 9.34
N THR A 90 -0.17 3.19 9.04
CA THR A 90 -1.63 3.33 8.97
C THR A 90 -2.28 2.34 9.91
N LYS A 91 -3.21 2.82 10.74
CA LYS A 91 -4.10 1.98 11.53
C LYS A 91 -5.47 1.98 10.88
N LEU A 92 -5.94 0.79 10.53
CA LEU A 92 -7.29 0.57 10.03
C LEU A 92 -8.15 0.05 11.17
N VAL A 93 -9.09 0.87 11.62
CA VAL A 93 -9.97 0.52 12.74
C VAL A 93 -11.15 -0.28 12.22
N LYS A 94 -11.38 -1.45 12.83
CA LYS A 94 -12.51 -2.28 12.48
C LYS A 94 -13.82 -1.56 12.86
N SER A 95 -14.70 -1.38 11.89
CA SER A 95 -16.05 -0.89 12.12
C SER A 95 -16.98 -2.04 12.51
N ARG A 96 -18.01 -1.71 13.24
CA ARG A 96 -19.01 -2.69 13.69
C ARG A 96 -20.14 -2.82 12.66
#